data_de0b35bad757b43d79133919308746d2
#
_entry.id   de0b35bad757b43d79133919308746d2
#
_cell.length_a   1.000
_cell.length_b   1.000
_cell.length_c   1.000
_cell.angle_alpha   90.00
_cell.angle_beta   90.00
_cell.angle_gamma   90.00
#
_symmetry.space_group_name_H-M   'P 1'
#
loop_
_entity.id
_entity.type
_entity.pdbx_description
1 polymer ?
#
loop_
_entity_poly.entity_id
_entity_poly.type
_entity_poly.pdbx_seq_one_letter_code
_entity_poly.pdbx_strand_id
1 'polypeptide(L)'
;MYELFMFADRRSTPAFWLGCLLVVIGALLHLPMFLMARQMHYMLAGMPMDPEMLTGMFLIMAGCVAAAYGLQPKAPSENNLAAMHERIVAPEDAPLTKRHWLAGGALAAALVIDIMKPAALGFVTPGMKVEYMIGPAEVALLPFWALLGTVLGSFIWGAVADRYGRRATILLSAVMFIGTSICGAMPSFGWNLFMCFLMGAAAGGMLPVAYALLAEIMPTRHRGWSLVAVGGVGAVGGYLAASGLSALLQPEFGWRIMWFLNLPSGLILVLLSPFIPESARFLMHIGRVDEARATLAQFGSVVITETADWDDEVKIDHSHLPPVDKRHLGPTIALTLVGLVWGFVNFGLLLWLPGELISEGQDMGVAAAIIARSSLIAMPAVVVASWLYAAWSTKRALLVMIALTGLGLLALALRGAGVAALSNPTIPIALLITGATGVISVLLPYTAENYPLRVRGRATGWVAACSKTGGLICQTLSVLAAVPGIGIAALAIAIPTLAGFVLVAVYGRETRGRDLRELEG
;
A
#
# COMPACT_ATOMS: atom_id res chain seq x y z
N MET A 1 14.31 10.41 -24.55
CA MET A 1 14.78 9.75 -23.31
C MET A 1 15.14 10.76 -22.21
N TYR A 2 15.82 11.85 -22.53
CA TYR A 2 16.18 12.91 -21.55
C TYR A 2 14.96 13.63 -20.97
N GLU A 3 13.92 13.87 -21.77
CA GLU A 3 12.68 14.56 -21.35
C GLU A 3 11.80 13.71 -20.40
N LEU A 4 11.91 12.38 -20.44
CA LEU A 4 11.17 11.46 -19.56
C LEU A 4 11.60 11.54 -18.08
N PHE A 5 12.83 12.01 -17.81
CA PHE A 5 13.37 12.17 -16.47
C PHE A 5 13.33 13.62 -15.96
N MET A 6 12.83 14.56 -16.77
CA MET A 6 12.70 15.95 -16.32
C MET A 6 11.47 16.12 -15.41
N PHE A 7 11.74 16.49 -14.18
CA PHE A 7 10.76 17.00 -13.24
C PHE A 7 10.45 18.48 -13.59
N ALA A 8 9.44 19.02 -12.97
CA ALA A 8 8.86 20.35 -13.17
C ALA A 8 9.79 21.50 -13.63
N ASP A 9 11.09 21.40 -13.38
CA ASP A 9 12.10 22.37 -13.81
C ASP A 9 13.45 21.73 -14.10
N ARG A 10 14.17 22.23 -15.12
CA ARG A 10 15.56 21.83 -15.37
C ARG A 10 16.47 22.08 -14.15
N ARG A 11 16.17 23.09 -13.33
CA ARG A 11 16.95 23.42 -12.12
C ARG A 11 16.61 22.55 -10.90
N SER A 12 15.41 22.04 -10.80
CA SER A 12 14.99 21.18 -9.67
C SER A 12 15.36 19.71 -9.89
N THR A 13 15.46 19.23 -11.13
CA THR A 13 15.86 17.87 -11.48
C THR A 13 17.22 17.47 -10.86
N PRO A 14 18.30 18.29 -10.93
CA PRO A 14 19.56 17.97 -10.26
C PRO A 14 19.44 17.85 -8.75
N ALA A 15 18.61 18.67 -8.10
CA ALA A 15 18.40 18.60 -6.66
C ALA A 15 17.72 17.28 -6.23
N PHE A 16 16.76 16.79 -7.00
CA PHE A 16 16.15 15.48 -6.77
C PHE A 16 17.17 14.34 -6.88
N TRP A 17 17.95 14.31 -7.97
CA TRP A 17 18.94 13.26 -8.17
C TRP A 17 20.09 13.33 -7.15
N LEU A 18 20.51 14.54 -6.78
CA LEU A 18 21.46 14.74 -5.68
C LEU A 18 20.89 14.19 -4.37
N GLY A 19 19.60 14.49 -4.09
CA GLY A 19 18.89 13.95 -2.93
C GLY A 19 18.89 12.43 -2.91
N CYS A 20 18.52 11.79 -4.03
CA CYS A 20 18.57 10.33 -4.17
C CYS A 20 19.99 9.78 -3.93
N LEU A 21 21.00 10.40 -4.50
CA LEU A 21 22.39 10.00 -4.33
C LEU A 21 22.83 10.09 -2.87
N LEU A 22 22.51 11.19 -2.18
CA LEU A 22 22.84 11.38 -0.77
C LEU A 22 22.18 10.33 0.12
N VAL A 23 20.90 10.00 -0.13
CA VAL A 23 20.19 8.96 0.61
C VAL A 23 20.80 7.57 0.36
N VAL A 24 21.17 7.25 -0.88
CA VAL A 24 21.84 5.98 -1.22
C VAL A 24 23.20 5.89 -0.55
N ILE A 25 24.03 6.92 -0.65
CA ILE A 25 25.36 6.94 0.01
C ILE A 25 25.16 6.81 1.53
N GLY A 26 24.25 7.59 2.11
CA GLY A 26 23.96 7.52 3.53
C GLY A 26 23.51 6.13 4.00
N ALA A 27 22.70 5.43 3.19
CA ALA A 27 22.31 4.06 3.46
C ALA A 27 23.48 3.08 3.35
N LEU A 28 24.33 3.23 2.33
CA LEU A 28 25.51 2.39 2.12
C LEU A 28 26.57 2.53 3.22
N LEU A 29 26.68 3.69 3.87
CA LEU A 29 27.57 3.89 5.02
C LEU A 29 27.22 3.02 6.23
N HIS A 30 26.03 2.44 6.28
CA HIS A 30 25.62 1.49 7.33
C HIS A 30 25.95 0.03 6.97
N LEU A 31 26.26 -0.26 5.71
CA LEU A 31 26.55 -1.62 5.24
C LEU A 31 27.83 -2.21 5.84
N PRO A 32 28.94 -1.47 6.04
CA PRO A 32 30.15 -2.02 6.64
C PRO A 32 29.91 -2.64 8.01
N MET A 33 29.14 -1.97 8.89
CA MET A 33 28.79 -2.50 10.22
C MET A 33 28.02 -3.81 10.10
N PHE A 34 27.06 -3.91 9.17
CA PHE A 34 26.33 -5.15 8.93
C PHE A 34 27.26 -6.28 8.44
N LEU A 35 28.19 -5.98 7.53
CA LEU A 35 29.12 -6.97 7.00
C LEU A 35 30.16 -7.43 8.04
N MET A 36 30.63 -6.53 8.91
CA MET A 36 31.52 -6.90 10.03
C MET A 36 30.88 -7.88 11.00
N ALA A 37 29.55 -7.78 11.20
CA ALA A 37 28.81 -8.70 12.06
C ALA A 37 28.64 -10.12 11.49
N ARG A 38 29.14 -10.42 10.28
CA ARG A 38 29.07 -11.75 9.67
C ARG A 38 29.58 -12.86 10.58
N GLN A 39 30.68 -12.62 11.31
CA GLN A 39 31.25 -13.59 12.26
C GLN A 39 30.40 -13.80 13.51
N MET A 40 29.47 -12.88 13.80
CA MET A 40 28.52 -12.94 14.91
C MET A 40 27.10 -13.29 14.45
N HIS A 41 26.97 -14.02 13.35
CA HIS A 41 25.66 -14.33 12.74
C HIS A 41 24.78 -13.09 12.49
N TYR A 42 25.40 -11.96 12.12
CA TYR A 42 24.75 -10.67 11.87
C TYR A 42 24.01 -10.09 13.10
N MET A 43 24.39 -10.47 14.32
CA MET A 43 23.88 -9.86 15.55
C MET A 43 24.63 -8.55 15.82
N LEU A 44 23.88 -7.45 15.99
CA LEU A 44 24.42 -6.11 16.21
C LEU A 44 23.91 -5.48 17.51
N ALA A 45 23.11 -6.21 18.30
CA ALA A 45 22.52 -5.70 19.52
C ALA A 45 23.60 -5.22 20.50
N GLY A 46 23.48 -3.96 20.96
CA GLY A 46 24.40 -3.38 21.94
C GLY A 46 25.74 -2.89 21.38
N MET A 47 25.99 -3.00 20.07
CA MET A 47 27.21 -2.44 19.46
C MET A 47 27.14 -0.91 19.45
N PRO A 48 28.27 -0.20 19.67
CA PRO A 48 28.31 1.26 19.52
C PRO A 48 28.08 1.68 18.08
N MET A 49 27.42 2.81 17.86
CA MET A 49 27.31 3.41 16.52
C MET A 49 28.63 4.06 16.12
N ASP A 50 29.10 3.71 14.92
CA ASP A 50 30.27 4.33 14.33
C ASP A 50 30.00 5.75 13.81
N PRO A 51 31.00 6.65 13.76
CA PRO A 51 30.86 7.99 13.18
C PRO A 51 30.36 7.98 11.73
N GLU A 52 30.67 6.93 10.96
CA GLU A 52 30.20 6.73 9.58
C GLU A 52 28.68 6.54 9.53
N MET A 53 28.09 5.82 10.49
CA MET A 53 26.64 5.65 10.60
C MET A 53 25.95 6.98 10.91
N LEU A 54 26.49 7.78 11.83
CA LEU A 54 25.95 9.11 12.15
C LEU A 54 26.01 10.03 10.93
N THR A 55 27.13 10.01 10.21
CA THR A 55 27.27 10.73 8.94
C THR A 55 26.25 10.25 7.91
N GLY A 56 26.06 8.94 7.81
CA GLY A 56 25.05 8.33 6.94
C GLY A 56 23.61 8.79 7.27
N MET A 57 23.26 8.86 8.54
CA MET A 57 21.94 9.38 8.97
C MET A 57 21.76 10.85 8.56
N PHE A 58 22.78 11.68 8.75
CA PHE A 58 22.76 13.08 8.34
C PHE A 58 22.59 13.21 6.81
N LEU A 59 23.31 12.40 6.02
CA LEU A 59 23.19 12.39 4.57
C LEU A 59 21.80 11.96 4.11
N ILE A 60 21.18 10.98 4.78
CA ILE A 60 19.81 10.55 4.49
C ILE A 60 18.83 11.71 4.73
N MET A 61 18.93 12.40 5.87
CA MET A 61 18.06 13.55 6.16
C MET A 61 18.24 14.66 5.14
N ALA A 62 19.48 15.06 4.87
CA ALA A 62 19.80 16.09 3.87
C ALA A 62 19.33 15.68 2.48
N GLY A 63 19.48 14.40 2.12
CA GLY A 63 19.03 13.85 0.86
C GLY A 63 17.51 13.83 0.71
N CYS A 64 16.76 13.49 1.76
CA CYS A 64 15.30 13.57 1.75
C CYS A 64 14.82 15.03 1.56
N VAL A 65 15.44 15.98 2.23
CA VAL A 65 15.13 17.42 2.07
C VAL A 65 15.45 17.88 0.64
N ALA A 66 16.62 17.52 0.10
CA ALA A 66 17.00 17.86 -1.26
C ALA A 66 16.06 17.24 -2.30
N ALA A 67 15.65 15.98 -2.12
CA ALA A 67 14.69 15.31 -2.98
C ALA A 67 13.31 15.98 -2.91
N ALA A 68 12.83 16.32 -1.72
CA ALA A 68 11.57 17.04 -1.54
C ALA A 68 11.61 18.42 -2.19
N TYR A 69 12.71 19.15 -2.06
CA TYR A 69 12.91 20.43 -2.74
C TYR A 69 12.92 20.25 -4.28
N GLY A 70 13.59 19.21 -4.78
CA GLY A 70 13.68 18.91 -6.20
C GLY A 70 12.35 18.52 -6.85
N LEU A 71 11.39 18.05 -6.05
CA LEU A 71 10.04 17.66 -6.49
C LEU A 71 8.99 18.77 -6.36
N GLN A 72 9.36 19.94 -5.81
CA GLN A 72 8.40 21.05 -5.67
C GLN A 72 7.89 21.52 -7.04
N PRO A 73 6.56 21.67 -7.22
CA PRO A 73 6.01 22.26 -8.42
C PRO A 73 6.38 23.75 -8.49
N LYS A 74 6.65 24.23 -9.70
CA LYS A 74 6.81 25.67 -9.94
C LYS A 74 5.49 26.40 -9.81
N ALA A 75 5.58 27.67 -9.43
CA ALA A 75 4.45 28.60 -9.53
C ALA A 75 3.93 28.69 -10.97
N PRO A 76 2.61 28.81 -11.16
CA PRO A 76 2.03 28.95 -12.48
C PRO A 76 2.56 30.21 -13.18
N SER A 77 2.76 30.13 -14.51
CA SER A 77 3.01 31.30 -15.33
C SER A 77 1.71 32.11 -15.43
N GLU A 78 1.78 33.44 -15.26
CA GLU A 78 0.61 34.32 -15.32
C GLU A 78 -0.19 34.20 -16.64
N ASN A 79 0.45 33.78 -17.73
CA ASN A 79 -0.20 33.60 -19.04
C ASN A 79 -1.13 32.37 -19.13
N ASN A 80 -1.10 31.46 -18.16
CA ASN A 80 -1.87 30.20 -18.21
C ASN A 80 -3.15 30.23 -17.36
N LEU A 81 -3.41 31.30 -16.62
CA LEU A 81 -4.62 31.41 -15.77
C LEU A 81 -5.93 31.40 -16.58
N ALA A 82 -5.91 31.88 -17.83
CA ALA A 82 -7.08 31.88 -18.73
C ALA A 82 -7.45 30.47 -19.25
N ALA A 83 -6.53 29.54 -19.25
CA ALA A 83 -6.75 28.17 -19.74
C ALA A 83 -7.28 27.20 -18.65
N MET A 84 -7.51 27.66 -17.43
CA MET A 84 -7.99 26.82 -16.29
C MET A 84 -9.44 26.35 -16.43
N HIS A 85 -10.14 26.71 -17.51
CA HIS A 85 -11.57 26.43 -17.75
C HIS A 85 -11.80 25.23 -18.68
N GLU A 86 -10.78 24.42 -18.98
CA GLU A 86 -10.93 23.28 -19.87
C GLU A 86 -11.25 22.00 -19.10
N ARG A 87 -12.36 21.36 -19.43
CA ARG A 87 -12.70 20.04 -18.89
C ARG A 87 -12.00 18.93 -19.69
N ILE A 88 -11.29 18.06 -18.97
CA ILE A 88 -10.63 16.92 -19.57
C ILE A 88 -11.50 15.69 -19.36
N VAL A 89 -12.02 15.12 -20.42
CA VAL A 89 -12.78 13.88 -20.43
C VAL A 89 -11.91 12.80 -21.06
N ALA A 90 -11.60 11.74 -20.30
CA ALA A 90 -11.06 10.52 -20.89
C ALA A 90 -12.16 9.90 -21.77
N PRO A 91 -11.89 9.58 -23.07
CA PRO A 91 -12.88 8.92 -23.90
C PRO A 91 -13.29 7.59 -23.23
N GLU A 92 -14.59 7.38 -23.05
CA GLU A 92 -15.14 6.22 -22.36
C GLU A 92 -14.75 4.90 -23.01
N ASP A 93 -14.60 4.90 -24.33
CA ASP A 93 -14.27 3.74 -25.18
C ASP A 93 -12.85 3.78 -25.78
N ALA A 94 -11.94 4.61 -25.24
CA ALA A 94 -10.57 4.64 -25.73
C ALA A 94 -9.89 3.27 -25.60
N PRO A 95 -9.16 2.81 -26.63
CA PRO A 95 -8.42 1.58 -26.56
C PRO A 95 -7.23 1.72 -25.60
N LEU A 96 -6.91 0.62 -24.87
CA LEU A 96 -5.72 0.61 -24.03
C LEU A 96 -4.45 0.70 -24.89
N THR A 97 -3.64 1.71 -24.63
CA THR A 97 -2.34 1.93 -25.28
C THR A 97 -1.22 1.24 -24.51
N LYS A 98 -0.04 1.10 -25.12
CA LYS A 98 1.17 0.61 -24.42
C LYS A 98 1.50 1.45 -23.18
N ARG A 99 1.18 2.74 -23.18
CA ARG A 99 1.41 3.64 -22.04
C ARG A 99 0.57 3.27 -20.83
N HIS A 100 -0.69 2.86 -21.02
CA HIS A 100 -1.54 2.37 -19.94
C HIS A 100 -0.93 1.13 -19.26
N TRP A 101 -0.43 0.17 -20.06
CA TRP A 101 0.20 -1.05 -19.53
C TRP A 101 1.50 -0.76 -18.79
N LEU A 102 2.34 0.14 -19.31
CA LEU A 102 3.58 0.54 -18.64
C LEU A 102 3.30 1.28 -17.33
N ALA A 103 2.36 2.22 -17.34
CA ALA A 103 1.96 2.94 -16.12
C ALA A 103 1.32 2.00 -15.09
N GLY A 104 0.39 1.13 -15.53
CA GLY A 104 -0.22 0.12 -14.68
C GLY A 104 0.79 -0.84 -14.07
N GLY A 105 1.76 -1.32 -14.87
CA GLY A 105 2.86 -2.16 -14.42
C GLY A 105 3.77 -1.47 -13.41
N ALA A 106 4.12 -0.20 -13.64
CA ALA A 106 4.94 0.58 -12.70
C ALA A 106 4.20 0.83 -11.38
N LEU A 107 2.89 1.12 -11.42
CA LEU A 107 2.06 1.29 -10.23
C LEU A 107 1.85 -0.05 -9.50
N ALA A 108 1.71 -1.17 -10.22
CA ALA A 108 1.66 -2.49 -9.60
C ALA A 108 2.97 -2.81 -8.87
N ALA A 109 4.12 -2.54 -9.49
CA ALA A 109 5.43 -2.69 -8.86
C ALA A 109 5.56 -1.80 -7.60
N ALA A 110 5.07 -0.56 -7.67
CA ALA A 110 5.03 0.35 -6.53
C ALA A 110 4.22 -0.24 -5.37
N LEU A 111 3.04 -0.81 -5.65
CA LEU A 111 2.19 -1.44 -4.63
C LEU A 111 2.78 -2.75 -4.10
N VAL A 112 3.45 -3.55 -4.92
CA VAL A 112 4.20 -4.74 -4.44
C VAL A 112 5.24 -4.32 -3.41
N ILE A 113 6.03 -3.29 -3.70
CA ILE A 113 7.07 -2.78 -2.81
C ILE A 113 6.46 -2.18 -1.54
N ASP A 114 5.35 -1.45 -1.66
CA ASP A 114 4.64 -0.85 -0.53
C ASP A 114 4.12 -1.89 0.45
N ILE A 115 3.50 -2.96 -0.06
CA ILE A 115 2.90 -4.02 0.77
C ILE A 115 3.97 -5.01 1.29
N MET A 116 5.06 -5.22 0.54
CA MET A 116 6.18 -6.06 0.97
C MET A 116 6.73 -5.61 2.34
N LYS A 117 6.79 -4.32 2.61
CA LYS A 117 7.41 -3.76 3.81
C LYS A 117 6.67 -4.08 5.09
N PRO A 118 5.37 -3.75 5.26
CA PRO A 118 4.64 -4.16 6.44
C PRO A 118 4.54 -5.70 6.54
N ALA A 119 4.46 -6.43 5.42
CA ALA A 119 4.46 -7.88 5.43
C ALA A 119 5.79 -8.46 5.95
N ALA A 120 6.93 -7.81 5.65
CA ALA A 120 8.25 -8.23 6.15
C ALA A 120 8.36 -8.18 7.68
N LEU A 121 7.56 -7.36 8.38
CA LEU A 121 7.58 -7.28 9.83
C LEU A 121 7.30 -8.63 10.51
N GLY A 122 6.38 -9.43 9.96
CA GLY A 122 6.10 -10.76 10.49
C GLY A 122 7.31 -11.71 10.44
N PHE A 123 8.20 -11.53 9.46
CA PHE A 123 9.40 -12.34 9.29
C PHE A 123 10.60 -11.79 10.07
N VAL A 124 10.59 -10.53 10.46
CA VAL A 124 11.66 -9.88 11.22
C VAL A 124 11.48 -10.07 12.73
N THR A 125 10.25 -10.01 13.22
CA THR A 125 9.93 -10.07 14.65
C THR A 125 10.49 -11.28 15.38
N PRO A 126 10.49 -12.52 14.86
CA PRO A 126 11.06 -13.67 15.58
C PRO A 126 12.57 -13.55 15.79
N GLY A 127 13.31 -13.08 14.79
CA GLY A 127 14.75 -12.85 14.89
C GLY A 127 15.10 -11.74 15.88
N MET A 128 14.33 -10.65 15.88
CA MET A 128 14.50 -9.54 16.82
C MET A 128 14.24 -9.97 18.27
N LYS A 129 13.21 -10.79 18.49
CA LYS A 129 12.90 -11.34 19.81
C LYS A 129 14.10 -12.07 20.41
N VAL A 130 14.78 -12.88 19.61
CA VAL A 130 15.96 -13.64 20.05
C VAL A 130 17.15 -12.71 20.27
N GLU A 131 17.44 -11.83 19.34
CA GLU A 131 18.65 -10.99 19.38
C GLU A 131 18.62 -9.95 20.50
N TYR A 132 17.48 -9.28 20.72
CA TYR A 132 17.34 -8.28 21.78
C TYR A 132 16.89 -8.88 23.12
N MET A 133 16.66 -10.20 23.19
CA MET A 133 16.17 -10.91 24.39
C MET A 133 14.89 -10.27 24.98
N ILE A 134 13.96 -9.90 24.12
CA ILE A 134 12.71 -9.21 24.47
C ILE A 134 11.51 -10.16 24.42
N GLY A 135 10.48 -9.85 25.21
CA GLY A 135 9.24 -10.63 25.27
C GLY A 135 8.32 -10.45 24.03
N PRO A 136 7.30 -11.32 23.88
CA PRO A 136 6.33 -11.21 22.78
C PRO A 136 5.59 -9.86 22.77
N ALA A 137 5.26 -9.31 23.93
CA ALA A 137 4.59 -8.03 24.06
C ALA A 137 5.47 -6.87 23.60
N GLU A 138 6.76 -6.91 23.94
CA GLU A 138 7.71 -5.87 23.54
C GLU A 138 7.97 -5.89 22.04
N VAL A 139 8.17 -7.07 21.45
CA VAL A 139 8.42 -7.17 20.01
C VAL A 139 7.19 -6.75 19.19
N ALA A 140 5.97 -6.88 19.73
CA ALA A 140 4.74 -6.42 19.10
C ALA A 140 4.65 -4.89 18.97
N LEU A 141 5.47 -4.14 19.70
CA LEU A 141 5.62 -2.69 19.51
C LEU A 141 6.13 -2.36 18.10
N LEU A 142 6.89 -3.26 17.46
CA LEU A 142 7.44 -3.01 16.13
C LEU A 142 6.34 -2.81 15.07
N PRO A 143 5.44 -3.78 14.83
CA PRO A 143 4.33 -3.60 13.90
C PRO A 143 3.31 -2.55 14.40
N PHE A 144 3.16 -2.35 15.72
CA PHE A 144 2.32 -1.29 16.26
C PHE A 144 2.81 0.10 15.81
N TRP A 145 4.09 0.42 16.01
CA TRP A 145 4.68 1.70 15.60
C TRP A 145 4.67 1.88 14.07
N ALA A 146 4.90 0.81 13.32
CA ALA A 146 4.79 0.85 11.86
C ALA A 146 3.37 1.21 11.40
N LEU A 147 2.34 0.58 11.97
CA LEU A 147 0.94 0.88 11.65
C LEU A 147 0.53 2.28 12.11
N LEU A 148 0.97 2.71 13.29
CA LEU A 148 0.75 4.08 13.76
C LEU A 148 1.36 5.10 12.78
N GLY A 149 2.59 4.85 12.33
CA GLY A 149 3.23 5.63 11.29
C GLY A 149 2.42 5.65 9.99
N THR A 150 1.88 4.49 9.57
CA THR A 150 1.06 4.37 8.36
C THR A 150 -0.24 5.18 8.45
N VAL A 151 -0.89 5.19 9.61
CA VAL A 151 -2.10 6.00 9.84
C VAL A 151 -1.77 7.48 9.72
N LEU A 152 -0.76 7.96 10.45
CA LEU A 152 -0.35 9.37 10.41
C LEU A 152 0.15 9.77 9.01
N GLY A 153 0.95 8.90 8.39
CA GLY A 153 1.43 9.07 7.03
C GLY A 153 0.30 9.22 6.01
N SER A 154 -0.79 8.48 6.17
CA SER A 154 -1.93 8.57 5.23
C SER A 154 -2.54 9.97 5.15
N PHE A 155 -2.60 10.69 6.28
CA PHE A 155 -3.05 12.08 6.29
C PHE A 155 -2.02 13.03 5.66
N ILE A 156 -0.74 12.85 6.00
CA ILE A 156 0.35 13.68 5.49
C ILE A 156 0.47 13.54 3.98
N TRP A 157 0.47 12.30 3.47
CA TRP A 157 0.65 12.03 2.05
C TRP A 157 -0.53 12.49 1.20
N GLY A 158 -1.74 12.52 1.73
CA GLY A 158 -2.88 13.14 1.06
C GLY A 158 -2.60 14.61 0.77
N ALA A 159 -2.20 15.38 1.78
CA ALA A 159 -1.84 16.79 1.62
C ALA A 159 -0.59 16.99 0.73
N VAL A 160 0.39 16.08 0.81
CA VAL A 160 1.57 16.10 -0.07
C VAL A 160 1.16 15.84 -1.53
N ALA A 161 0.28 14.88 -1.80
CA ALA A 161 -0.20 14.59 -3.15
C ALA A 161 -0.96 15.75 -3.79
N ASP A 162 -1.71 16.50 -2.98
CA ASP A 162 -2.42 17.68 -3.47
C ASP A 162 -1.48 18.86 -3.75
N ARG A 163 -0.38 18.98 -3.00
CA ARG A 163 0.58 20.07 -3.15
C ARG A 163 1.71 19.79 -4.14
N TYR A 164 2.22 18.56 -4.19
CA TYR A 164 3.39 18.17 -4.98
C TYR A 164 3.03 17.35 -6.24
N GLY A 165 1.84 16.80 -6.29
CA GLY A 165 1.40 15.89 -7.35
C GLY A 165 1.54 14.42 -6.97
N ARG A 166 0.89 13.55 -7.76
CA ARG A 166 0.80 12.12 -7.46
C ARG A 166 2.14 11.41 -7.71
N ARG A 167 2.77 11.70 -8.85
CA ARG A 167 4.09 11.16 -9.20
C ARG A 167 5.16 11.56 -8.17
N ALA A 168 5.20 12.85 -7.84
CA ALA A 168 6.16 13.37 -6.86
C ALA A 168 5.98 12.70 -5.49
N THR A 169 4.75 12.47 -5.06
CA THR A 169 4.43 11.78 -3.81
C THR A 169 4.95 10.34 -3.79
N ILE A 170 4.74 9.57 -4.87
CA ILE A 170 5.26 8.20 -5.01
C ILE A 170 6.79 8.20 -4.93
N LEU A 171 7.46 9.13 -5.61
CA LEU A 171 8.93 9.21 -5.63
C LEU A 171 9.50 9.63 -4.29
N LEU A 172 8.88 10.58 -3.60
CA LEU A 172 9.32 11.00 -2.28
C LEU A 172 9.17 9.86 -1.25
N SER A 173 8.06 9.12 -1.32
CA SER A 173 7.89 7.89 -0.54
C SER A 173 8.99 6.86 -0.84
N ALA A 174 9.36 6.66 -2.13
CA ALA A 174 10.44 5.76 -2.52
C ALA A 174 11.80 6.18 -1.94
N VAL A 175 12.12 7.48 -1.95
CA VAL A 175 13.35 8.02 -1.35
C VAL A 175 13.38 7.78 0.16
N MET A 176 12.26 8.03 0.86
CA MET A 176 12.15 7.73 2.28
C MET A 176 12.32 6.23 2.56
N PHE A 177 11.82 5.35 1.68
CA PHE A 177 12.04 3.92 1.81
C PHE A 177 13.51 3.53 1.74
N ILE A 178 14.26 4.11 0.80
CA ILE A 178 15.71 3.90 0.75
C ILE A 178 16.34 4.31 2.09
N GLY A 179 15.95 5.46 2.65
CA GLY A 179 16.44 5.93 3.93
C GLY A 179 16.16 4.95 5.09
N THR A 180 15.01 4.27 5.10
CA THR A 180 14.69 3.32 6.17
C THR A 180 15.44 1.98 6.06
N SER A 181 16.24 1.74 5.01
CA SER A 181 17.08 0.55 4.89
C SER A 181 18.10 0.40 6.02
N ILE A 182 18.51 1.52 6.62
CA ILE A 182 19.45 1.55 7.75
C ILE A 182 18.94 0.84 9.02
N CYS A 183 17.65 0.55 9.12
CA CYS A 183 17.11 -0.26 10.22
C CYS A 183 17.90 -1.57 10.41
N GLY A 184 18.40 -2.17 9.31
CA GLY A 184 19.19 -3.39 9.35
C GLY A 184 20.51 -3.27 10.12
N ALA A 185 21.05 -2.06 10.28
CA ALA A 185 22.27 -1.80 11.02
C ALA A 185 22.04 -1.22 12.43
N MET A 186 20.80 -0.98 12.84
CA MET A 186 20.51 -0.36 14.14
C MET A 186 20.85 -1.29 15.31
N PRO A 187 21.62 -0.81 16.30
CA PRO A 187 22.10 -1.64 17.40
C PRO A 187 21.10 -1.77 18.55
N SER A 188 20.07 -0.93 18.63
CA SER A 188 19.08 -0.97 19.70
C SER A 188 17.66 -1.16 19.19
N PHE A 189 16.83 -1.81 19.99
CA PHE A 189 15.42 -2.02 19.69
C PHE A 189 14.65 -0.69 19.55
N GLY A 190 14.96 0.30 20.40
CA GLY A 190 14.34 1.63 20.34
C GLY A 190 14.56 2.34 18.99
N TRP A 191 15.76 2.24 18.42
CA TRP A 191 16.03 2.73 17.08
C TRP A 191 15.19 2.02 16.01
N ASN A 192 15.05 0.70 16.13
CA ASN A 192 14.20 -0.06 15.21
C ASN A 192 12.73 0.37 15.30
N LEU A 193 12.19 0.65 16.48
CA LEU A 193 10.82 1.17 16.65
C LEU A 193 10.65 2.52 15.93
N PHE A 194 11.58 3.45 16.13
CA PHE A 194 11.55 4.75 15.48
C PHE A 194 11.63 4.64 13.95
N MET A 195 12.53 3.81 13.44
CA MET A 195 12.67 3.59 12.00
C MET A 195 11.45 2.87 11.40
N CYS A 196 10.83 1.94 12.14
CA CYS A 196 9.57 1.31 11.72
C CYS A 196 8.43 2.32 11.63
N PHE A 197 8.35 3.26 12.58
CA PHE A 197 7.40 4.36 12.50
C PHE A 197 7.62 5.21 11.23
N LEU A 198 8.86 5.58 10.92
CA LEU A 198 9.18 6.35 9.71
C LEU A 198 8.89 5.54 8.43
N MET A 199 9.19 4.25 8.42
CA MET A 199 8.85 3.35 7.31
C MET A 199 7.33 3.30 7.10
N GLY A 200 6.58 3.14 8.18
CA GLY A 200 5.11 3.17 8.13
C GLY A 200 4.58 4.51 7.64
N ALA A 201 5.14 5.61 8.14
CA ALA A 201 4.78 6.94 7.68
C ALA A 201 5.05 7.15 6.18
N ALA A 202 6.15 6.59 5.65
CA ALA A 202 6.45 6.62 4.22
C ALA A 202 5.45 5.78 3.40
N ALA A 203 5.01 4.63 3.91
CA ALA A 203 4.08 3.73 3.22
C ALA A 203 2.62 4.25 3.20
N GLY A 204 2.23 5.09 4.17
CA GLY A 204 0.83 5.43 4.42
C GLY A 204 0.03 5.98 3.24
N GLY A 205 0.68 6.63 2.28
CA GLY A 205 0.02 7.29 1.16
C GLY A 205 0.14 6.58 -0.19
N MET A 206 1.00 5.59 -0.33
CA MET A 206 1.30 4.98 -1.63
C MET A 206 0.05 4.38 -2.28
N LEU A 207 -0.68 3.54 -1.55
CA LEU A 207 -1.85 2.85 -2.08
C LEU A 207 -2.94 3.83 -2.59
N PRO A 208 -3.45 4.80 -1.79
CA PRO A 208 -4.49 5.70 -2.27
C PRO A 208 -4.02 6.60 -3.42
N VAL A 209 -2.74 7.04 -3.41
CA VAL A 209 -2.18 7.87 -4.47
C VAL A 209 -2.03 7.08 -5.78
N ALA A 210 -1.56 5.83 -5.71
CA ALA A 210 -1.46 4.96 -6.88
C ALA A 210 -2.84 4.65 -7.49
N TYR A 211 -3.86 4.38 -6.65
CA TYR A 211 -5.23 4.17 -7.11
C TYR A 211 -5.83 5.43 -7.74
N ALA A 212 -5.63 6.60 -7.12
CA ALA A 212 -6.12 7.86 -7.68
C ALA A 212 -5.49 8.12 -9.06
N LEU A 213 -4.17 7.98 -9.19
CA LEU A 213 -3.48 8.15 -10.45
C LEU A 213 -3.94 7.16 -11.51
N LEU A 214 -4.07 5.87 -11.16
CA LEU A 214 -4.54 4.85 -12.08
C LEU A 214 -5.98 5.13 -12.54
N ALA A 215 -6.86 5.57 -11.64
CA ALA A 215 -8.23 5.94 -11.97
C ALA A 215 -8.32 7.15 -12.91
N GLU A 216 -7.35 8.08 -12.84
CA GLU A 216 -7.30 9.26 -13.69
C GLU A 216 -6.82 8.95 -15.12
N ILE A 217 -5.91 7.97 -15.28
CA ILE A 217 -5.33 7.64 -16.60
C ILE A 217 -6.10 6.54 -17.33
N MET A 218 -6.87 5.70 -16.62
CA MET A 218 -7.59 4.59 -17.23
C MET A 218 -8.93 5.02 -17.84
N PRO A 219 -9.25 4.58 -19.09
CA PRO A 219 -10.56 4.78 -19.68
C PRO A 219 -11.65 4.19 -18.78
N THR A 220 -12.84 4.84 -18.78
CA THR A 220 -13.94 4.48 -17.86
C THR A 220 -14.32 3.00 -17.92
N ARG A 221 -14.40 2.44 -19.13
CA ARG A 221 -14.68 1.00 -19.35
C ARG A 221 -13.67 0.06 -18.71
N HIS A 222 -12.39 0.47 -18.60
CA HIS A 222 -11.29 -0.36 -18.12
C HIS A 222 -10.88 -0.04 -16.69
N ARG A 223 -11.40 1.03 -16.09
CA ARG A 223 -10.98 1.56 -14.78
C ARG A 223 -11.21 0.56 -13.65
N GLY A 224 -12.42 -0.01 -13.54
CA GLY A 224 -12.77 -0.90 -12.42
C GLY A 224 -11.86 -2.12 -12.33
N TRP A 225 -11.77 -2.92 -13.41
CA TRP A 225 -10.96 -4.13 -13.37
C TRP A 225 -9.45 -3.84 -13.27
N SER A 226 -8.97 -2.73 -13.85
CA SER A 226 -7.54 -2.38 -13.76
C SER A 226 -7.13 -2.01 -12.34
N LEU A 227 -7.98 -1.28 -11.61
CA LEU A 227 -7.77 -1.01 -10.19
C LEU A 227 -7.71 -2.31 -9.37
N VAL A 228 -8.65 -3.24 -9.61
CA VAL A 228 -8.66 -4.55 -8.95
C VAL A 228 -7.41 -5.36 -9.30
N ALA A 229 -7.00 -5.39 -10.56
CA ALA A 229 -5.81 -6.11 -11.01
C ALA A 229 -4.52 -5.55 -10.39
N VAL A 230 -4.31 -4.24 -10.49
CA VAL A 230 -3.11 -3.58 -9.96
C VAL A 230 -3.03 -3.71 -8.44
N GLY A 231 -4.14 -3.51 -7.74
CA GLY A 231 -4.21 -3.70 -6.30
C GLY A 231 -4.01 -5.15 -5.86
N GLY A 232 -4.60 -6.09 -6.57
CA GLY A 232 -4.44 -7.52 -6.30
C GLY A 232 -3.02 -8.00 -6.53
N VAL A 233 -2.38 -7.62 -7.65
CA VAL A 233 -0.96 -7.89 -7.91
C VAL A 233 -0.09 -7.27 -6.82
N GLY A 234 -0.37 -6.02 -6.43
CA GLY A 234 0.32 -5.36 -5.34
C GLY A 234 0.24 -6.15 -4.04
N ALA A 235 -0.97 -6.56 -3.66
CA ALA A 235 -1.21 -7.25 -2.40
C ALA A 235 -0.56 -8.65 -2.35
N VAL A 236 -0.88 -9.52 -3.31
CA VAL A 236 -0.30 -10.87 -3.35
C VAL A 236 1.20 -10.84 -3.63
N GLY A 237 1.62 -9.99 -4.57
CA GLY A 237 3.03 -9.82 -4.94
C GLY A 237 3.88 -9.31 -3.79
N GLY A 238 3.34 -8.40 -2.95
CA GLY A 238 4.00 -7.92 -1.74
C GLY A 238 4.23 -9.02 -0.71
N TYR A 239 3.22 -9.85 -0.44
CA TYR A 239 3.39 -11.03 0.42
C TYR A 239 4.36 -12.04 -0.15
N LEU A 240 4.27 -12.34 -1.45
CA LEU A 240 5.19 -13.25 -2.14
C LEU A 240 6.63 -12.74 -2.08
N ALA A 241 6.84 -11.44 -2.32
CA ALA A 241 8.16 -10.83 -2.25
C ALA A 241 8.72 -10.86 -0.82
N ALA A 242 7.93 -10.47 0.19
CA ALA A 242 8.36 -10.51 1.58
C ALA A 242 8.72 -11.93 2.04
N SER A 243 7.84 -12.90 1.82
CA SER A 243 8.05 -14.28 2.25
C SER A 243 9.12 -15.00 1.42
N GLY A 244 9.13 -14.80 0.10
CA GLY A 244 10.12 -15.42 -0.79
C GLY A 244 11.54 -14.92 -0.51
N LEU A 245 11.73 -13.60 -0.37
CA LEU A 245 13.03 -13.03 -0.03
C LEU A 245 13.46 -13.42 1.40
N SER A 246 12.49 -13.51 2.33
CA SER A 246 12.76 -14.02 3.67
C SER A 246 13.25 -15.48 3.64
N ALA A 247 12.58 -16.35 2.90
CA ALA A 247 12.96 -17.76 2.77
C ALA A 247 14.36 -17.95 2.17
N LEU A 248 14.74 -17.08 1.22
CA LEU A 248 16.01 -17.17 0.53
C LEU A 248 17.18 -16.54 1.30
N LEU A 249 16.96 -15.41 1.96
CA LEU A 249 18.04 -14.58 2.48
C LEU A 249 18.24 -14.71 3.99
N GLN A 250 17.18 -14.90 4.76
CA GLN A 250 17.31 -14.94 6.23
C GLN A 250 18.13 -16.12 6.76
N PRO A 251 18.12 -17.33 6.17
CA PRO A 251 18.97 -18.42 6.64
C PRO A 251 20.46 -18.09 6.61
N GLU A 252 20.90 -17.24 5.66
CA GLU A 252 22.31 -16.87 5.52
C GLU A 252 22.67 -15.55 6.18
N PHE A 253 21.80 -14.54 6.07
CA PHE A 253 22.09 -13.14 6.46
C PHE A 253 21.32 -12.68 7.70
N GLY A 254 20.51 -13.56 8.30
CA GLY A 254 19.65 -13.21 9.44
C GLY A 254 18.50 -12.26 9.04
N TRP A 255 17.69 -11.89 10.05
CA TRP A 255 16.50 -11.06 9.84
C TRP A 255 16.81 -9.62 9.35
N ARG A 256 18.00 -9.11 9.65
CA ARG A 256 18.42 -7.74 9.35
C ARG A 256 18.48 -7.44 7.85
N ILE A 257 18.74 -8.45 7.03
CA ILE A 257 18.77 -8.31 5.56
C ILE A 257 17.46 -7.79 4.99
N MET A 258 16.33 -8.13 5.62
CA MET A 258 15.00 -7.70 5.16
C MET A 258 14.84 -6.18 5.15
N TRP A 259 15.56 -5.47 6.02
CA TRP A 259 15.59 -4.01 6.03
C TRP A 259 16.45 -3.44 4.89
N PHE A 260 17.61 -4.03 4.63
CA PHE A 260 18.47 -3.60 3.53
C PHE A 260 17.80 -3.74 2.16
N LEU A 261 16.81 -4.63 2.02
CA LEU A 261 16.00 -4.74 0.80
C LEU A 261 15.20 -3.46 0.48
N ASN A 262 15.02 -2.56 1.44
CA ASN A 262 14.39 -1.26 1.19
C ASN A 262 15.23 -0.40 0.23
N LEU A 263 16.56 -0.55 0.22
CA LEU A 263 17.43 0.19 -0.68
C LEU A 263 17.20 -0.20 -2.15
N PRO A 264 17.37 -1.46 -2.60
CA PRO A 264 17.11 -1.82 -3.98
C PRO A 264 15.65 -1.63 -4.38
N SER A 265 14.69 -1.89 -3.48
CA SER A 265 13.27 -1.71 -3.79
C SER A 265 12.90 -0.25 -4.03
N GLY A 266 13.41 0.67 -3.19
CA GLY A 266 13.22 2.11 -3.40
C GLY A 266 13.91 2.60 -4.68
N LEU A 267 15.11 2.10 -5.00
CA LEU A 267 15.80 2.40 -6.27
C LEU A 267 14.99 1.93 -7.48
N ILE A 268 14.40 0.74 -7.44
CA ILE A 268 13.52 0.25 -8.52
C ILE A 268 12.38 1.24 -8.75
N LEU A 269 11.74 1.76 -7.69
CA LEU A 269 10.66 2.76 -7.84
C LEU A 269 11.16 4.06 -8.46
N VAL A 270 12.33 4.54 -8.05
CA VAL A 270 12.94 5.74 -8.66
C VAL A 270 13.25 5.51 -10.13
N LEU A 271 13.77 4.34 -10.50
CA LEU A 271 14.06 3.97 -11.89
C LEU A 271 12.79 3.78 -12.73
N LEU A 272 11.68 3.36 -12.13
CA LEU A 272 10.37 3.25 -12.80
C LEU A 272 9.66 4.59 -12.96
N SER A 273 10.19 5.68 -12.42
CA SER A 273 9.59 7.01 -12.48
C SER A 273 9.21 7.51 -13.90
N PRO A 274 9.93 7.17 -14.99
CA PRO A 274 9.53 7.58 -16.34
C PRO A 274 8.21 6.98 -16.82
N PHE A 275 7.80 5.86 -16.24
CA PHE A 275 6.56 5.16 -16.59
C PHE A 275 5.38 5.59 -15.72
N ILE A 276 5.63 6.33 -14.64
CA ILE A 276 4.60 6.89 -13.76
C ILE A 276 4.29 8.31 -14.25
N PRO A 277 3.13 8.56 -14.88
CA PRO A 277 2.76 9.90 -15.33
C PRO A 277 2.43 10.80 -14.13
N GLU A 278 2.49 12.13 -14.31
CA GLU A 278 1.86 13.02 -13.36
C GLU A 278 0.36 13.13 -13.66
N SER A 279 -0.43 13.43 -12.64
CA SER A 279 -1.86 13.65 -12.78
C SER A 279 -2.15 14.86 -13.67
N ALA A 280 -2.93 14.65 -14.73
CA ALA A 280 -3.34 15.75 -15.60
C ALA A 280 -4.20 16.78 -14.86
N ARG A 281 -5.06 16.34 -13.93
CA ARG A 281 -5.86 17.23 -13.07
C ARG A 281 -4.97 18.10 -12.19
N PHE A 282 -3.92 17.51 -11.61
CA PHE A 282 -2.95 18.26 -10.80
C PHE A 282 -2.20 19.29 -11.67
N LEU A 283 -1.72 18.88 -12.85
CA LEU A 283 -1.02 19.78 -13.78
C LEU A 283 -1.90 20.97 -14.19
N MET A 284 -3.19 20.74 -14.44
CA MET A 284 -4.14 21.81 -14.71
C MET A 284 -4.33 22.75 -13.51
N HIS A 285 -4.49 22.17 -12.32
CA HIS A 285 -4.66 22.95 -11.08
C HIS A 285 -3.48 23.91 -10.82
N ILE A 286 -2.25 23.50 -11.15
CA ILE A 286 -1.05 24.36 -11.03
C ILE A 286 -0.76 25.19 -12.28
N GLY A 287 -1.70 25.27 -13.25
CA GLY A 287 -1.57 26.10 -14.46
C GLY A 287 -0.63 25.55 -15.54
N ARG A 288 -0.21 24.27 -15.47
CA ARG A 288 0.67 23.63 -16.49
C ARG A 288 -0.15 22.90 -17.55
N VAL A 289 -0.99 23.66 -18.26
CA VAL A 289 -2.00 23.13 -19.18
C VAL A 289 -1.38 22.36 -20.36
N ASP A 290 -0.29 22.85 -20.94
CA ASP A 290 0.36 22.18 -22.09
C ASP A 290 0.90 20.80 -21.72
N GLU A 291 1.42 20.65 -20.51
CA GLU A 291 1.89 19.35 -20.03
C GLU A 291 0.73 18.42 -19.66
N ALA A 292 -0.37 18.97 -19.13
CA ALA A 292 -1.59 18.22 -18.92
C ALA A 292 -2.12 17.64 -20.24
N ARG A 293 -2.18 18.47 -21.29
CA ARG A 293 -2.56 18.04 -22.64
C ARG A 293 -1.61 16.97 -23.20
N ALA A 294 -0.31 17.18 -23.07
CA ALA A 294 0.68 16.22 -23.54
C ALA A 294 0.56 14.87 -22.81
N THR A 295 0.32 14.90 -21.48
CA THR A 295 0.08 13.69 -20.70
C THR A 295 -1.16 12.96 -21.18
N LEU A 296 -2.28 13.66 -21.35
CA LEU A 296 -3.54 13.09 -21.81
C LEU A 296 -3.46 12.51 -23.21
N ALA A 297 -2.78 13.20 -24.13
CA ALA A 297 -2.57 12.72 -25.50
C ALA A 297 -1.84 11.36 -25.51
N GLN A 298 -0.91 11.11 -24.57
CA GLN A 298 -0.23 9.82 -24.44
C GLN A 298 -1.18 8.68 -24.05
N PHE A 299 -2.29 9.01 -23.38
CA PHE A 299 -3.31 8.05 -22.94
C PHE A 299 -4.57 8.05 -23.84
N GLY A 300 -4.51 8.71 -25.00
CA GLY A 300 -5.62 8.73 -25.95
C GLY A 300 -6.83 9.54 -25.49
N SER A 301 -6.67 10.43 -24.51
CA SER A 301 -7.73 11.31 -24.02
C SER A 301 -7.84 12.57 -24.88
N VAL A 302 -9.06 13.05 -25.09
CA VAL A 302 -9.34 14.29 -25.84
C VAL A 302 -9.72 15.38 -24.84
N VAL A 303 -9.17 16.58 -25.05
CA VAL A 303 -9.58 17.77 -24.32
C VAL A 303 -10.82 18.32 -25.00
N ILE A 304 -11.94 18.36 -24.28
CA ILE A 304 -13.16 19.03 -24.78
C ILE A 304 -13.22 20.39 -24.11
N THR A 305 -13.18 21.42 -24.91
CA THR A 305 -13.41 22.79 -24.46
C THR A 305 -14.94 23.01 -24.43
N GLU A 306 -15.56 22.78 -23.29
CA GLU A 306 -16.96 23.15 -23.09
C GLU A 306 -17.00 24.56 -22.49
N THR A 307 -17.66 25.48 -23.19
CA THR A 307 -17.98 26.84 -22.71
C THR A 307 -19.25 26.80 -21.83
N ALA A 308 -19.40 25.85 -20.96
CA ALA A 308 -20.60 25.70 -20.13
C ALA A 308 -20.32 26.03 -18.66
N ASP A 309 -21.26 26.77 -18.09
CA ASP A 309 -21.38 27.24 -16.73
C ASP A 309 -20.69 26.35 -15.64
N TRP A 310 -19.44 26.70 -15.34
CA TRP A 310 -18.60 26.05 -14.33
C TRP A 310 -18.79 26.62 -12.94
N ASP A 311 -19.59 27.66 -12.77
CA ASP A 311 -19.75 28.35 -11.51
C ASP A 311 -20.38 27.48 -10.41
N ASP A 312 -21.09 26.39 -10.76
CA ASP A 312 -21.72 25.51 -9.78
C ASP A 312 -20.89 24.31 -9.33
N GLU A 313 -19.89 23.84 -10.12
CA GLU A 313 -19.09 22.65 -9.72
C GLU A 313 -17.79 22.99 -8.95
N VAL A 314 -17.27 24.21 -9.07
CA VAL A 314 -15.95 24.58 -8.51
C VAL A 314 -16.04 25.12 -7.08
N LYS A 315 -17.19 25.57 -6.64
CA LYS A 315 -17.42 25.96 -5.23
C LYS A 315 -18.00 24.81 -4.42
N ILE A 316 -17.28 23.69 -4.31
CA ILE A 316 -17.53 22.78 -3.21
C ILE A 316 -17.04 23.49 -1.95
N ASP A 317 -17.94 24.21 -1.32
CA ASP A 317 -17.71 24.74 0.02
C ASP A 317 -17.53 23.56 0.98
N HIS A 318 -16.28 23.27 1.30
CA HIS A 318 -15.92 22.21 2.24
C HIS A 318 -16.42 22.49 3.67
N SER A 319 -16.91 23.71 3.96
CA SER A 319 -17.43 24.10 5.27
C SER A 319 -18.81 23.52 5.58
N HIS A 320 -19.59 23.15 4.57
CA HIS A 320 -20.95 22.59 4.71
C HIS A 320 -21.11 21.31 3.90
N LEU A 321 -20.31 20.27 4.23
CA LEU A 321 -20.51 18.95 3.65
C LEU A 321 -21.79 18.36 4.21
N PRO A 322 -22.77 17.94 3.37
CA PRO A 322 -24.01 17.38 3.85
C PRO A 322 -23.75 16.15 4.72
N PRO A 323 -24.52 15.93 5.77
CA PRO A 323 -24.44 14.69 6.54
C PRO A 323 -24.67 13.50 5.61
N VAL A 324 -24.03 12.37 5.91
CA VAL A 324 -24.22 11.13 5.13
C VAL A 324 -25.71 10.81 5.11
N ASP A 325 -26.32 10.79 3.94
CA ASP A 325 -27.73 10.47 3.78
C ASP A 325 -28.00 9.09 4.41
N LYS A 326 -29.14 8.95 5.09
CA LYS A 326 -29.59 7.70 5.72
C LYS A 326 -29.60 6.52 4.74
N ARG A 327 -29.79 6.79 3.43
CA ARG A 327 -29.72 5.81 2.35
C ARG A 327 -28.35 5.13 2.23
N HIS A 328 -27.27 5.80 2.63
CA HIS A 328 -25.91 5.27 2.58
C HIS A 328 -25.45 4.62 3.88
N LEU A 329 -26.26 4.69 4.95
CA LEU A 329 -25.87 4.17 6.27
C LEU A 329 -25.60 2.66 6.25
N GLY A 330 -26.49 1.87 5.62
CA GLY A 330 -26.33 0.43 5.50
C GLY A 330 -25.04 0.03 4.76
N PRO A 331 -24.80 0.52 3.53
CA PRO A 331 -23.54 0.30 2.82
C PRO A 331 -22.32 0.77 3.61
N THR A 332 -22.40 1.93 4.30
CA THR A 332 -21.29 2.46 5.10
C THR A 332 -20.93 1.51 6.24
N ILE A 333 -21.89 1.02 7.00
CA ILE A 333 -21.67 0.06 8.10
C ILE A 333 -21.04 -1.23 7.54
N ALA A 334 -21.59 -1.76 6.43
CA ALA A 334 -21.10 -2.97 5.80
C ALA A 334 -19.63 -2.84 5.37
N LEU A 335 -19.29 -1.77 4.64
CA LEU A 335 -17.94 -1.54 4.14
C LEU A 335 -16.95 -1.20 5.27
N THR A 336 -17.40 -0.48 6.31
CA THR A 336 -16.62 -0.23 7.53
C THR A 336 -16.21 -1.54 8.19
N LEU A 337 -17.17 -2.45 8.40
CA LEU A 337 -16.90 -3.73 9.04
C LEU A 337 -15.95 -4.59 8.18
N VAL A 338 -16.17 -4.64 6.86
CA VAL A 338 -15.27 -5.38 5.95
C VAL A 338 -13.85 -4.79 5.98
N GLY A 339 -13.73 -3.46 6.02
CA GLY A 339 -12.43 -2.79 6.16
C GLY A 339 -11.73 -3.16 7.47
N LEU A 340 -12.42 -3.10 8.61
CA LEU A 340 -11.90 -3.51 9.92
C LEU A 340 -11.43 -4.97 9.91
N VAL A 341 -12.28 -5.87 9.40
CA VAL A 341 -11.99 -7.32 9.31
C VAL A 341 -10.77 -7.57 8.45
N TRP A 342 -10.66 -6.89 7.31
CA TRP A 342 -9.47 -6.98 6.50
C TRP A 342 -8.21 -6.58 7.28
N GLY A 343 -8.29 -5.52 8.08
CA GLY A 343 -7.21 -5.11 8.98
C GLY A 343 -6.84 -6.17 10.01
N PHE A 344 -7.82 -6.84 10.61
CA PHE A 344 -7.59 -7.95 11.54
C PHE A 344 -6.85 -9.11 10.87
N VAL A 345 -7.25 -9.47 9.66
CA VAL A 345 -6.61 -10.54 8.91
C VAL A 345 -5.20 -10.14 8.47
N ASN A 346 -5.07 -8.98 7.80
CA ASN A 346 -3.84 -8.59 7.13
C ASN A 346 -2.73 -8.16 8.10
N PHE A 347 -3.06 -7.33 9.10
CA PHE A 347 -2.12 -6.76 10.05
C PHE A 347 -2.16 -7.43 11.43
N GLY A 348 -3.08 -8.36 11.66
CA GLY A 348 -3.09 -9.25 12.80
C GLY A 348 -2.60 -10.64 12.37
N LEU A 349 -3.53 -11.47 11.93
CA LEU A 349 -3.31 -12.89 11.72
C LEU A 349 -2.14 -13.21 10.78
N LEU A 350 -2.07 -12.56 9.61
CA LEU A 350 -1.00 -12.82 8.63
C LEU A 350 0.37 -12.37 9.11
N LEU A 351 0.47 -11.32 9.95
CA LEU A 351 1.72 -10.91 10.58
C LEU A 351 2.16 -11.86 11.71
N TRP A 352 1.23 -12.53 12.38
CA TRP A 352 1.54 -13.49 13.43
C TRP A 352 1.95 -14.87 12.89
N LEU A 353 1.55 -15.22 11.67
CA LEU A 353 1.78 -16.53 11.06
C LEU A 353 3.24 -16.99 11.07
N PRO A 354 4.25 -16.18 10.69
CA PRO A 354 5.64 -16.64 10.73
C PRO A 354 6.07 -17.06 12.14
N GLY A 355 5.72 -16.25 13.15
CA GLY A 355 6.03 -16.54 14.55
C GLY A 355 5.34 -17.81 15.07
N GLU A 356 4.09 -18.05 14.65
CA GLU A 356 3.34 -19.26 15.01
C GLU A 356 3.98 -20.51 14.41
N LEU A 357 4.29 -20.49 13.09
CA LEU A 357 4.95 -21.62 12.45
C LEU A 357 6.30 -21.97 13.08
N ILE A 358 7.04 -20.96 13.55
CA ILE A 358 8.29 -21.17 14.31
C ILE A 358 7.99 -21.78 15.68
N SER A 359 6.94 -21.34 16.38
CA SER A 359 6.55 -21.91 17.67
C SER A 359 6.10 -23.37 17.55
N GLU A 360 5.62 -23.78 16.38
CA GLU A 360 5.31 -25.17 16.02
C GLU A 360 6.56 -26.00 15.65
N GLY A 361 7.77 -25.42 15.73
CA GLY A 361 9.04 -26.10 15.48
C GLY A 361 9.57 -25.97 14.04
N GLN A 362 8.99 -25.08 13.23
CA GLN A 362 9.52 -24.82 11.89
C GLN A 362 10.69 -23.82 11.95
N ASP A 363 11.72 -24.04 11.13
CA ASP A 363 12.75 -23.04 10.91
C ASP A 363 12.19 -21.81 10.19
N MET A 364 12.79 -20.63 10.40
CA MET A 364 12.36 -19.38 9.75
C MET A 364 12.29 -19.49 8.22
N GLY A 365 13.29 -20.12 7.59
CA GLY A 365 13.31 -20.33 6.14
C GLY A 365 12.14 -21.18 5.65
N VAL A 366 11.81 -22.24 6.40
CA VAL A 366 10.68 -23.13 6.09
C VAL A 366 9.35 -22.41 6.31
N ALA A 367 9.18 -21.70 7.41
CA ALA A 367 7.98 -20.92 7.70
C ALA A 367 7.73 -19.87 6.60
N ALA A 368 8.77 -19.15 6.19
CA ALA A 368 8.69 -18.18 5.11
C ALA A 368 8.38 -18.84 3.76
N ALA A 369 8.97 -20.00 3.45
CA ALA A 369 8.71 -20.76 2.22
C ALA A 369 7.26 -21.27 2.14
N ILE A 370 6.66 -21.68 3.26
CA ILE A 370 5.24 -22.06 3.33
C ILE A 370 4.36 -20.87 2.92
N ILE A 371 4.62 -19.69 3.47
CA ILE A 371 3.84 -18.48 3.15
C ILE A 371 4.09 -18.04 1.70
N ALA A 372 5.32 -18.16 1.19
CA ALA A 372 5.64 -17.86 -0.20
C ALA A 372 4.90 -18.77 -1.18
N ARG A 373 4.88 -20.08 -0.92
CA ARG A 373 4.10 -21.06 -1.71
C ARG A 373 2.61 -20.74 -1.65
N SER A 374 2.09 -20.41 -0.49
CA SER A 374 0.68 -20.02 -0.31
C SER A 374 0.35 -18.75 -1.11
N SER A 375 1.24 -17.76 -1.12
CA SER A 375 1.09 -16.54 -1.91
C SER A 375 1.15 -16.82 -3.42
N LEU A 376 2.02 -17.73 -3.86
CA LEU A 376 2.11 -18.13 -5.26
C LEU A 376 0.82 -18.82 -5.72
N ILE A 377 0.23 -19.68 -4.87
CA ILE A 377 -1.07 -20.33 -5.13
C ILE A 377 -2.19 -19.27 -5.21
N ALA A 378 -2.10 -18.18 -4.44
CA ALA A 378 -3.08 -17.10 -4.45
C ALA A 378 -2.97 -16.18 -5.69
N MET A 379 -1.84 -16.17 -6.41
CA MET A 379 -1.60 -15.24 -7.52
C MET A 379 -2.65 -15.32 -8.65
N PRO A 380 -3.07 -16.50 -9.14
CA PRO A 380 -4.09 -16.61 -10.18
C PRO A 380 -5.45 -16.02 -9.78
N ALA A 381 -5.76 -15.99 -8.47
CA ALA A 381 -7.02 -15.46 -7.98
C ALA A 381 -7.17 -13.95 -8.24
N VAL A 382 -6.07 -13.21 -8.41
CA VAL A 382 -6.11 -11.80 -8.81
C VAL A 382 -6.77 -11.63 -10.18
N VAL A 383 -6.41 -12.50 -11.14
CA VAL A 383 -7.01 -12.48 -12.48
C VAL A 383 -8.50 -12.82 -12.40
N VAL A 384 -8.83 -13.84 -11.60
CA VAL A 384 -10.22 -14.26 -11.37
C VAL A 384 -11.03 -13.14 -10.71
N ALA A 385 -10.50 -12.49 -9.67
CA ALA A 385 -11.16 -11.37 -8.99
C ALA A 385 -11.42 -10.20 -9.95
N SER A 386 -10.43 -9.84 -10.77
CA SER A 386 -10.54 -8.77 -11.75
C SER A 386 -11.59 -9.09 -12.81
N TRP A 387 -11.62 -10.35 -13.29
CA TRP A 387 -12.60 -10.81 -14.24
C TRP A 387 -14.01 -10.85 -13.64
N LEU A 388 -14.18 -11.38 -12.44
CA LEU A 388 -15.47 -11.40 -11.73
C LEU A 388 -16.01 -9.98 -11.56
N TYR A 389 -15.14 -9.04 -11.17
CA TYR A 389 -15.51 -7.64 -11.00
C TYR A 389 -15.97 -6.99 -12.30
N ALA A 390 -15.25 -7.23 -13.40
CA ALA A 390 -15.55 -6.63 -14.69
C ALA A 390 -16.72 -7.31 -15.42
N ALA A 391 -16.75 -8.65 -15.42
CA ALA A 391 -17.62 -9.43 -16.30
C ALA A 391 -18.89 -9.95 -15.63
N TRP A 392 -18.89 -10.09 -14.29
CA TRP A 392 -20.02 -10.71 -13.59
C TRP A 392 -20.78 -9.71 -12.70
N SER A 393 -20.18 -9.25 -11.59
CA SER A 393 -20.84 -8.38 -10.62
C SER A 393 -19.83 -7.81 -9.63
N THR A 394 -19.84 -6.50 -9.41
CA THR A 394 -18.96 -5.84 -8.44
C THR A 394 -19.28 -6.28 -7.02
N LYS A 395 -20.56 -6.32 -6.65
CA LYS A 395 -21.03 -6.80 -5.34
C LYS A 395 -20.68 -8.26 -5.10
N ARG A 396 -21.01 -9.15 -6.06
CA ARG A 396 -20.76 -10.59 -5.90
C ARG A 396 -19.28 -10.91 -5.87
N ALA A 397 -18.44 -10.20 -6.63
CA ALA A 397 -17.00 -10.32 -6.55
C ALA A 397 -16.48 -10.07 -5.13
N LEU A 398 -16.94 -9.00 -4.48
CA LEU A 398 -16.59 -8.72 -3.08
C LEU A 398 -17.07 -9.84 -2.14
N LEU A 399 -18.31 -10.31 -2.30
CA LEU A 399 -18.85 -11.40 -1.48
C LEU A 399 -18.06 -12.70 -1.62
N VAL A 400 -17.64 -13.06 -2.84
CA VAL A 400 -16.78 -14.24 -3.08
C VAL A 400 -15.45 -14.11 -2.33
N MET A 401 -14.82 -12.93 -2.37
CA MET A 401 -13.53 -12.72 -1.68
C MET A 401 -13.70 -12.74 -0.15
N ILE A 402 -14.78 -12.18 0.39
CA ILE A 402 -15.10 -12.28 1.82
C ILE A 402 -15.35 -13.74 2.22
N ALA A 403 -16.10 -14.50 1.41
CA ALA A 403 -16.36 -15.93 1.65
C ALA A 403 -15.06 -16.75 1.65
N LEU A 404 -14.15 -16.52 0.69
CA LEU A 404 -12.84 -17.17 0.65
C LEU A 404 -11.99 -16.82 1.88
N THR A 405 -12.05 -15.56 2.35
CA THR A 405 -11.40 -15.16 3.60
C THR A 405 -11.98 -15.95 4.79
N GLY A 406 -13.30 -16.04 4.88
CA GLY A 406 -14.00 -16.81 5.92
C GLY A 406 -13.64 -18.30 5.90
N LEU A 407 -13.56 -18.90 4.71
CA LEU A 407 -13.12 -20.28 4.54
C LEU A 407 -11.67 -20.49 4.96
N GLY A 408 -10.77 -19.57 4.64
CA GLY A 408 -9.37 -19.59 5.08
C GLY A 408 -9.26 -19.48 6.61
N LEU A 409 -10.03 -18.59 7.23
CA LEU A 409 -10.11 -18.45 8.69
C LEU A 409 -10.64 -19.73 9.36
N LEU A 410 -11.71 -20.30 8.83
CA LEU A 410 -12.26 -21.55 9.34
C LEU A 410 -11.26 -22.71 9.19
N ALA A 411 -10.57 -22.80 8.05
CA ALA A 411 -9.55 -23.84 7.82
C ALA A 411 -8.38 -23.70 8.82
N LEU A 412 -7.94 -22.47 9.14
CA LEU A 412 -6.92 -22.23 10.16
C LEU A 412 -7.42 -22.58 11.58
N ALA A 413 -8.67 -22.26 11.90
CA ALA A 413 -9.28 -22.61 13.17
C ALA A 413 -9.38 -24.13 13.34
N LEU A 414 -9.84 -24.86 12.32
CA LEU A 414 -9.90 -26.33 12.30
C LEU A 414 -8.52 -26.99 12.39
N ARG A 415 -7.51 -26.40 11.72
CA ARG A 415 -6.13 -26.84 11.86
C ARG A 415 -5.65 -26.68 13.32
N GLY A 416 -5.91 -25.52 13.93
CA GLY A 416 -5.60 -25.29 15.35
C GLY A 416 -6.35 -26.23 16.31
N ALA A 417 -7.50 -26.76 15.92
CA ALA A 417 -8.24 -27.81 16.63
C ALA A 417 -7.72 -29.23 16.38
N GLY A 418 -6.65 -29.41 15.58
CA GLY A 418 -6.01 -30.72 15.34
C GLY A 418 -6.64 -31.55 14.24
N VAL A 419 -7.40 -30.97 13.31
CA VAL A 419 -7.99 -31.70 12.18
C VAL A 419 -6.87 -32.16 11.24
N ALA A 420 -6.64 -33.46 11.17
CA ALA A 420 -5.53 -34.10 10.44
C ALA A 420 -5.49 -33.75 8.95
N ALA A 421 -6.66 -33.60 8.29
CA ALA A 421 -6.76 -33.22 6.88
C ALA A 421 -6.18 -31.81 6.58
N LEU A 422 -6.05 -30.94 7.61
CA LEU A 422 -5.53 -29.58 7.51
C LEU A 422 -4.16 -29.40 8.22
N SER A 423 -3.46 -30.50 8.52
CA SER A 423 -2.13 -30.48 9.15
C SER A 423 -1.12 -29.68 8.32
N ASN A 424 -1.19 -29.74 6.99
CA ASN A 424 -0.38 -28.91 6.09
C ASN A 424 -0.92 -27.46 6.09
N PRO A 425 -0.14 -26.48 6.60
CA PRO A 425 -0.62 -25.09 6.70
C PRO A 425 -0.76 -24.36 5.36
N THR A 426 -0.15 -24.88 4.29
CA THR A 426 -0.10 -24.19 2.98
C THR A 426 -1.48 -23.88 2.40
N ILE A 427 -2.42 -24.84 2.45
CA ILE A 427 -3.76 -24.65 1.86
C ILE A 427 -4.61 -23.66 2.67
N PRO A 428 -4.74 -23.79 4.01
CA PRO A 428 -5.44 -22.78 4.82
C PRO A 428 -4.88 -21.35 4.63
N ILE A 429 -3.55 -21.22 4.61
CA ILE A 429 -2.88 -19.94 4.41
C ILE A 429 -3.12 -19.41 2.99
N ALA A 430 -3.06 -20.26 1.96
CA ALA A 430 -3.34 -19.86 0.58
C ALA A 430 -4.78 -19.35 0.41
N LEU A 431 -5.76 -20.04 1.00
CA LEU A 431 -7.17 -19.59 1.00
C LEU A 431 -7.31 -18.23 1.70
N LEU A 432 -6.67 -18.06 2.85
CA LEU A 432 -6.70 -16.80 3.59
C LEU A 432 -6.07 -15.64 2.80
N ILE A 433 -4.88 -15.85 2.23
CA ILE A 433 -4.20 -14.85 1.41
C ILE A 433 -5.04 -14.52 0.18
N THR A 434 -5.60 -15.52 -0.51
CA THR A 434 -6.47 -15.34 -1.67
C THR A 434 -7.67 -14.46 -1.33
N GLY A 435 -8.37 -14.79 -0.26
CA GLY A 435 -9.54 -14.03 0.17
C GLY A 435 -9.17 -12.61 0.61
N ALA A 436 -8.21 -12.47 1.52
CA ALA A 436 -7.82 -11.18 2.09
C ALA A 436 -7.27 -10.21 1.03
N THR A 437 -6.42 -10.69 0.12
CA THR A 437 -5.89 -9.85 -0.97
C THR A 437 -6.97 -9.52 -2.00
N GLY A 438 -7.88 -10.47 -2.28
CA GLY A 438 -9.06 -10.22 -3.11
C GLY A 438 -10.01 -9.20 -2.48
N VAL A 439 -10.25 -9.26 -1.17
CA VAL A 439 -11.07 -8.26 -0.47
C VAL A 439 -10.53 -6.86 -0.67
N ILE A 440 -9.25 -6.59 -0.38
CA ILE A 440 -8.73 -5.21 -0.46
C ILE A 440 -8.69 -4.69 -1.90
N SER A 441 -8.37 -5.54 -2.87
CA SER A 441 -8.33 -5.15 -4.26
C SER A 441 -9.70 -4.76 -4.81
N VAL A 442 -10.78 -5.39 -4.33
CA VAL A 442 -12.16 -5.11 -4.73
C VAL A 442 -12.79 -4.02 -3.85
N LEU A 443 -12.51 -4.00 -2.54
CA LEU A 443 -13.17 -3.16 -1.55
C LEU A 443 -13.07 -1.66 -1.85
N LEU A 444 -11.87 -1.17 -2.17
CA LEU A 444 -11.65 0.26 -2.42
C LEU A 444 -12.30 0.75 -3.72
N PRO A 445 -12.14 0.06 -4.89
CA PRO A 445 -12.89 0.40 -6.10
C PRO A 445 -14.40 0.31 -5.90
N TYR A 446 -14.89 -0.75 -5.27
CA TYR A 446 -16.31 -0.92 -4.97
C TYR A 446 -16.85 0.19 -4.06
N THR A 447 -16.07 0.61 -3.05
CA THR A 447 -16.43 1.76 -2.22
C THR A 447 -16.52 3.03 -3.06
N ALA A 448 -15.55 3.29 -3.92
CA ALA A 448 -15.55 4.47 -4.79
C ALA A 448 -16.78 4.54 -5.72
N GLU A 449 -17.27 3.39 -6.16
CA GLU A 449 -18.44 3.29 -7.05
C GLU A 449 -19.79 3.38 -6.32
N ASN A 450 -19.81 3.14 -4.99
CA ASN A 450 -21.05 3.15 -4.20
C ASN A 450 -21.46 4.54 -3.70
N TYR A 451 -20.60 5.55 -3.86
CA TYR A 451 -20.84 6.88 -3.32
C TYR A 451 -20.79 7.97 -4.40
N PRO A 452 -21.64 9.01 -4.29
CA PRO A 452 -21.63 10.18 -5.15
C PRO A 452 -20.23 10.84 -5.19
N LEU A 453 -19.92 11.54 -6.29
CA LEU A 453 -18.63 12.21 -6.50
C LEU A 453 -18.24 13.12 -5.32
N ARG A 454 -19.19 13.86 -4.76
CA ARG A 454 -18.97 14.83 -3.66
C ARG A 454 -18.44 14.19 -2.38
N VAL A 455 -18.81 12.94 -2.07
CA VAL A 455 -18.44 12.24 -0.82
C VAL A 455 -17.54 11.02 -1.06
N ARG A 456 -17.26 10.66 -2.31
CA ARG A 456 -16.50 9.46 -2.71
C ARG A 456 -15.14 9.37 -2.04
N GLY A 457 -14.34 10.45 -2.09
CA GLY A 457 -13.01 10.49 -1.49
C GLY A 457 -13.05 10.30 0.03
N ARG A 458 -14.07 10.86 0.71
CA ARG A 458 -14.27 10.67 2.15
C ARG A 458 -14.66 9.25 2.49
N ALA A 459 -15.56 8.64 1.70
CA ALA A 459 -16.00 7.27 1.93
C ALA A 459 -14.87 6.27 1.73
N THR A 460 -14.09 6.40 0.66
CA THR A 460 -12.92 5.54 0.41
C THR A 460 -11.83 5.74 1.46
N GLY A 461 -11.56 6.99 1.85
CA GLY A 461 -10.62 7.32 2.92
C GLY A 461 -11.06 6.74 4.27
N TRP A 462 -12.36 6.79 4.59
CA TRP A 462 -12.92 6.19 5.79
C TRP A 462 -12.70 4.67 5.83
N VAL A 463 -13.05 3.95 4.77
CA VAL A 463 -12.87 2.48 4.68
C VAL A 463 -11.39 2.10 4.76
N ALA A 464 -10.52 2.87 4.10
CA ALA A 464 -9.08 2.67 4.19
C ALA A 464 -8.54 2.93 5.62
N ALA A 465 -9.06 3.94 6.33
CA ALA A 465 -8.72 4.20 7.74
C ALA A 465 -9.21 3.06 8.64
N CYS A 466 -10.42 2.56 8.44
CA CYS A 466 -10.95 1.42 9.19
C CYS A 466 -10.08 0.17 9.02
N SER A 467 -9.56 -0.09 7.83
CA SER A 467 -8.65 -1.23 7.61
C SER A 467 -7.37 -1.13 8.44
N LYS A 468 -6.79 0.06 8.56
CA LYS A 468 -5.61 0.29 9.39
C LYS A 468 -5.93 0.25 10.88
N THR A 469 -7.10 0.77 11.27
CA THR A 469 -7.61 0.70 12.64
C THR A 469 -7.78 -0.75 13.10
N GLY A 470 -8.30 -1.63 12.25
CA GLY A 470 -8.35 -3.07 12.53
C GLY A 470 -6.98 -3.64 12.85
N GLY A 471 -5.97 -3.30 12.04
CA GLY A 471 -4.58 -3.68 12.31
C GLY A 471 -4.05 -3.15 13.64
N LEU A 472 -4.28 -1.87 13.94
CA LEU A 472 -3.87 -1.28 15.22
C LEU A 472 -4.52 -1.97 16.42
N ILE A 473 -5.80 -2.33 16.34
CA ILE A 473 -6.48 -3.09 17.39
C ILE A 473 -5.77 -4.42 17.63
N CYS A 474 -5.46 -5.19 16.57
CA CYS A 474 -4.74 -6.45 16.70
C CYS A 474 -3.35 -6.27 17.32
N GLN A 475 -2.60 -5.27 16.88
CA GLN A 475 -1.26 -5.03 17.43
C GLN A 475 -1.30 -4.49 18.86
N THR A 476 -2.32 -3.73 19.23
CA THR A 476 -2.57 -3.33 20.63
C THR A 476 -2.81 -4.55 21.52
N LEU A 477 -3.65 -5.51 21.05
CA LEU A 477 -3.85 -6.77 21.76
C LEU A 477 -2.55 -7.57 21.91
N SER A 478 -1.69 -7.55 20.88
CA SER A 478 -0.36 -8.17 20.95
C SER A 478 0.54 -7.53 21.99
N VAL A 479 0.58 -6.20 22.05
CA VAL A 479 1.35 -5.44 23.06
C VAL A 479 0.84 -5.72 24.47
N LEU A 480 -0.47 -5.89 24.64
CA LEU A 480 -1.10 -6.26 25.91
C LEU A 480 -0.95 -7.75 26.26
N ALA A 481 -0.23 -8.53 25.44
CA ALA A 481 -0.10 -10.00 25.57
C ALA A 481 -1.46 -10.73 25.60
N ALA A 482 -2.49 -10.15 24.97
CA ALA A 482 -3.86 -10.67 24.96
C ALA A 482 -4.20 -11.42 23.65
N VAL A 483 -3.19 -11.88 22.89
CA VAL A 483 -3.41 -12.63 21.66
C VAL A 483 -3.59 -14.11 21.99
N PRO A 484 -4.74 -14.70 21.65
CA PRO A 484 -4.94 -16.14 21.78
C PRO A 484 -4.17 -16.89 20.70
N GLY A 485 -3.98 -18.20 20.85
CA GLY A 485 -3.42 -19.04 19.81
C GLY A 485 -4.14 -18.85 18.47
N ILE A 486 -3.41 -19.04 17.36
CA ILE A 486 -3.84 -18.63 16.00
C ILE A 486 -5.19 -19.24 15.58
N GLY A 487 -5.50 -20.46 16.01
CA GLY A 487 -6.79 -21.11 15.73
C GLY A 487 -7.97 -20.37 16.37
N ILE A 488 -7.82 -19.93 17.63
CA ILE A 488 -8.85 -19.17 18.35
C ILE A 488 -8.94 -17.77 17.77
N ALA A 489 -7.82 -17.14 17.46
CA ALA A 489 -7.79 -15.84 16.80
C ALA A 489 -8.51 -15.88 15.44
N ALA A 490 -8.25 -16.91 14.63
CA ALA A 490 -8.92 -17.12 13.36
C ALA A 490 -10.44 -17.28 13.52
N LEU A 491 -10.89 -18.06 14.51
CA LEU A 491 -12.30 -18.23 14.82
C LEU A 491 -12.96 -16.91 15.27
N ALA A 492 -12.29 -16.16 16.13
CA ALA A 492 -12.76 -14.86 16.60
C ALA A 492 -12.93 -13.85 15.46
N ILE A 493 -12.00 -13.86 14.47
CA ILE A 493 -12.09 -12.99 13.28
C ILE A 493 -13.13 -13.51 12.27
N ALA A 494 -13.39 -14.82 12.23
CA ALA A 494 -14.41 -15.40 11.34
C ALA A 494 -15.83 -14.88 11.65
N ILE A 495 -16.14 -14.58 12.91
CA ILE A 495 -17.45 -14.05 13.33
C ILE A 495 -17.74 -12.69 12.66
N PRO A 496 -16.92 -11.63 12.83
CA PRO A 496 -17.14 -10.37 12.15
C PRO A 496 -16.98 -10.46 10.63
N THR A 497 -16.21 -11.44 10.10
CA THR A 497 -16.13 -11.73 8.66
C THR A 497 -17.48 -12.18 8.13
N LEU A 498 -18.14 -13.11 8.82
CA LEU A 498 -19.49 -13.57 8.46
C LEU A 498 -20.51 -12.44 8.56
N ALA A 499 -20.45 -11.62 9.61
CA ALA A 499 -21.30 -10.44 9.75
C ALA A 499 -21.09 -9.46 8.58
N GLY A 500 -19.82 -9.19 8.21
CA GLY A 500 -19.48 -8.36 7.04
C GLY A 500 -20.04 -8.92 5.73
N PHE A 501 -19.94 -10.26 5.53
CA PHE A 501 -20.54 -10.94 4.38
C PHE A 501 -22.06 -10.70 4.33
N VAL A 502 -22.78 -10.93 5.44
CA VAL A 502 -24.24 -10.74 5.51
C VAL A 502 -24.60 -9.27 5.26
N LEU A 503 -23.90 -8.33 5.88
CA LEU A 503 -24.19 -6.90 5.69
C LEU A 503 -23.96 -6.46 4.24
N VAL A 504 -22.89 -6.91 3.58
CA VAL A 504 -22.68 -6.62 2.16
C VAL A 504 -23.73 -7.32 1.29
N ALA A 505 -24.15 -8.54 1.63
CA ALA A 505 -25.20 -9.24 0.90
C ALA A 505 -26.54 -8.49 0.99
N VAL A 506 -26.87 -7.92 2.14
CA VAL A 506 -28.14 -7.19 2.37
C VAL A 506 -28.07 -5.76 1.84
N TYR A 507 -27.05 -5.00 2.23
CA TYR A 507 -26.97 -3.55 1.98
C TYR A 507 -26.08 -3.16 0.82
N GLY A 508 -25.21 -4.04 0.33
CA GLY A 508 -24.34 -3.76 -0.82
C GLY A 508 -25.17 -3.53 -2.08
N ARG A 509 -24.74 -2.59 -2.91
CA ARG A 509 -25.39 -2.25 -4.18
C ARG A 509 -24.59 -2.80 -5.35
N GLU A 510 -25.26 -3.21 -6.43
CA GLU A 510 -24.59 -3.54 -7.69
C GLU A 510 -24.25 -2.25 -8.43
N THR A 511 -22.98 -2.06 -8.77
CA THR A 511 -22.50 -0.83 -9.43
C THR A 511 -22.17 -1.05 -10.90
N ARG A 512 -22.09 -2.30 -11.36
CA ARG A 512 -21.76 -2.63 -12.72
C ARG A 512 -22.79 -2.09 -13.70
N GLY A 513 -22.33 -1.32 -14.70
CA GLY A 513 -23.17 -0.79 -15.79
C GLY A 513 -24.11 0.36 -15.37
N ARG A 514 -23.95 0.89 -14.15
CA ARG A 514 -24.68 2.09 -13.73
C ARG A 514 -23.86 3.33 -13.98
N ASP A 515 -24.48 4.37 -14.50
CA ASP A 515 -23.87 5.68 -14.55
C ASP A 515 -23.72 6.21 -13.12
N LEU A 516 -22.50 6.66 -12.79
CA LEU A 516 -22.21 7.22 -11.47
C LEU A 516 -23.03 8.50 -11.18
N ARG A 517 -23.55 9.16 -12.24
CA ARG A 517 -24.46 10.31 -12.15
C ARG A 517 -25.86 9.91 -11.64
N GLU A 518 -26.31 8.67 -11.88
CA GLU A 518 -27.59 8.19 -11.37
C GLU A 518 -27.60 8.00 -9.84
N LEU A 519 -26.41 7.97 -9.22
CA LEU A 519 -26.26 7.89 -7.76
C LEU A 519 -26.38 9.26 -7.07
N GLU A 520 -26.47 10.34 -7.84
CA GLU A 520 -26.57 11.72 -7.35
C GLU A 520 -28.04 12.17 -7.14
N GLY A 521 -29.03 11.34 -7.57
CA GLY A 521 -30.47 11.59 -7.44
C GLY A 521 -31.12 11.06 -6.17
#